data_b9e324544a5495e3c71527db3a441813
#
_entry.id   b9e324544a5495e3c71527db3a441813
#
_cell.length_a   1.000
_cell.length_b   1.000
_cell.length_c   1.000
_cell.angle_alpha   90.00
_cell.angle_beta   90.00
_cell.angle_gamma   90.00
#
_symmetry.space_group_name_H-M   'P 1'
#
loop_
_entity.id
_entity.type
_entity.pdbx_description
1 polymer ?
#
loop_
_entity_poly.entity_id
_entity_poly.type
_entity_poly.pdbx_seq_one_letter_code
_entity_poly.pdbx_strand_id
1 'polypeptide(L)'
;KGQMKAFFEKTINKKIRLVIALLFLLPPFSLTSAHDDPSSISKSSDDEIVLRRTTLIVRDVEHSLNLYRDSIGMEVIYDQVIERGEKEIRLVFLKTKDDYIGVLGLVDYEYNHPEAEAKRKPVRKEGFTPQNPVLVFNTNDLENKWKMIMKVEGVDIIQEPTYTEYPSYDGSSVIKVRVSKFYDVDGYLIELNQVLSSIH
;
A
#
# COMPACT_ATOMS: atom_id res chain seq x y z
N LYS A 1 27.45 14.10 -63.12
CA LYS A 1 26.38 13.73 -62.13
C LYS A 1 26.64 12.41 -61.39
N GLY A 2 27.46 11.48 -61.93
CA GLY A 2 27.73 10.16 -61.31
C GLY A 2 28.81 10.16 -60.19
N GLN A 3 29.80 11.02 -60.27
CA GLN A 3 30.90 11.03 -59.29
C GLN A 3 30.55 11.66 -57.93
N MET A 4 29.59 12.56 -57.88
CA MET A 4 29.16 13.20 -56.66
C MET A 4 28.26 12.30 -55.79
N LYS A 5 27.53 11.38 -56.42
CA LYS A 5 26.70 10.40 -55.72
C LYS A 5 27.53 9.36 -54.99
N ALA A 6 28.60 8.86 -55.59
CA ALA A 6 29.48 7.87 -55.00
C ALA A 6 30.31 8.42 -53.81
N PHE A 7 30.64 9.73 -53.86
CA PHE A 7 31.33 10.36 -52.72
C PHE A 7 30.44 10.53 -51.50
N PHE A 8 29.15 10.88 -51.68
CA PHE A 8 28.18 11.03 -50.60
C PHE A 8 27.85 9.69 -49.93
N GLU A 9 27.65 8.61 -50.68
CA GLU A 9 27.41 7.30 -50.13
C GLU A 9 28.59 6.72 -49.33
N LYS A 10 29.83 6.98 -49.76
CA LYS A 10 31.04 6.53 -49.06
C LYS A 10 31.25 7.28 -47.72
N THR A 11 30.86 8.56 -47.67
CA THR A 11 31.04 9.39 -46.48
C THR A 11 29.95 9.11 -45.43
N ILE A 12 28.71 8.83 -45.86
CA ILE A 12 27.62 8.48 -44.98
C ILE A 12 27.86 7.11 -44.34
N ASN A 13 28.30 6.10 -45.14
CA ASN A 13 28.59 4.79 -44.59
C ASN A 13 29.75 4.76 -43.59
N LYS A 14 30.74 5.65 -43.73
CA LYS A 14 31.85 5.73 -42.78
C LYS A 14 31.44 6.37 -41.44
N LYS A 15 30.56 7.39 -41.46
CA LYS A 15 30.04 8.02 -40.25
C LYS A 15 29.05 7.12 -39.51
N ILE A 16 28.21 6.39 -40.23
CA ILE A 16 27.25 5.43 -39.63
C ILE A 16 28.01 4.25 -39.00
N ARG A 17 29.08 3.74 -39.62
CA ARG A 17 29.89 2.67 -39.02
C ARG A 17 30.64 3.12 -37.76
N LEU A 18 31.03 4.39 -37.66
CA LEU A 18 31.70 4.92 -36.47
C LEU A 18 30.73 5.14 -35.32
N VAL A 19 29.51 5.55 -35.60
CA VAL A 19 28.47 5.72 -34.58
C VAL A 19 28.00 4.36 -34.01
N ILE A 20 27.89 3.34 -34.87
CA ILE A 20 27.56 1.98 -34.44
C ILE A 20 28.70 1.36 -33.62
N ALA A 21 29.95 1.61 -33.97
CA ALA A 21 31.11 1.11 -33.19
C ALA A 21 31.24 1.78 -31.81
N LEU A 22 30.78 3.04 -31.67
CA LEU A 22 30.81 3.74 -30.37
C LEU A 22 29.65 3.32 -29.44
N LEU A 23 28.56 2.83 -30.00
CA LEU A 23 27.42 2.31 -29.19
C LEU A 23 27.70 0.94 -28.55
N PHE A 24 28.70 0.18 -29.07
CA PHE A 24 29.07 -1.13 -28.50
C PHE A 24 30.20 -1.06 -27.46
N LEU A 25 30.75 0.14 -27.19
CA LEU A 25 31.82 0.35 -26.19
C LEU A 25 31.30 0.94 -24.88
N LEU A 26 29.99 1.19 -24.75
CA LEU A 26 29.38 1.47 -23.44
C LEU A 26 29.22 0.13 -22.75
N PRO A 27 29.71 -0.01 -21.49
CA PRO A 27 29.35 -1.18 -20.68
C PRO A 27 27.85 -1.25 -20.63
N PRO A 28 27.24 -2.47 -20.62
CA PRO A 28 25.82 -2.58 -20.39
C PRO A 28 25.55 -1.87 -19.07
N PHE A 29 24.87 -0.73 -19.12
CA PHE A 29 24.21 -0.20 -17.95
C PHE A 29 23.23 -1.31 -17.55
N SER A 30 23.69 -2.16 -16.64
CA SER A 30 22.79 -2.95 -15.83
C SER A 30 21.96 -1.95 -15.06
N LEU A 31 20.82 -1.58 -15.62
CA LEU A 31 19.67 -1.17 -14.83
C LEU A 31 19.30 -2.42 -14.01
N THR A 32 20.05 -2.65 -12.94
CA THR A 32 19.53 -3.35 -11.80
C THR A 32 18.50 -2.42 -11.20
N SER A 33 17.35 -2.32 -11.86
CA SER A 33 16.11 -2.11 -11.18
C SER A 33 16.02 -3.33 -10.24
N ALA A 34 16.43 -3.15 -9.00
CA ALA A 34 16.03 -4.04 -7.94
C ALA A 34 14.52 -3.83 -7.76
N HIS A 35 13.74 -4.29 -8.72
CA HIS A 35 12.42 -4.76 -8.46
C HIS A 35 12.67 -6.08 -7.71
N ASP A 36 12.62 -6.02 -6.39
CA ASP A 36 12.40 -7.20 -5.61
C ASP A 36 11.10 -7.80 -6.14
N ASP A 37 11.25 -8.84 -6.96
CA ASP A 37 10.14 -9.65 -7.43
C ASP A 37 9.37 -10.09 -6.18
N PRO A 38 8.07 -9.74 -6.04
CA PRO A 38 7.25 -10.20 -4.92
C PRO A 38 7.24 -11.73 -4.78
N SER A 39 7.69 -12.48 -5.80
CA SER A 39 7.89 -13.93 -5.77
C SER A 39 9.22 -14.33 -5.12
N SER A 40 10.17 -13.40 -4.94
CA SER A 40 11.47 -13.66 -4.29
C SER A 40 11.41 -13.61 -2.76
N ILE A 41 10.23 -13.34 -2.20
CA ILE A 41 9.98 -13.52 -0.77
C ILE A 41 10.30 -14.97 -0.45
N SER A 42 11.35 -15.18 0.34
CA SER A 42 11.89 -16.48 0.66
C SER A 42 10.74 -17.42 1.01
N LYS A 43 10.53 -18.44 0.20
CA LYS A 43 9.68 -19.55 0.58
C LYS A 43 10.31 -20.09 1.85
N SER A 44 9.70 -19.80 3.01
CA SER A 44 9.98 -20.59 4.20
C SER A 44 9.79 -22.04 3.76
N SER A 45 10.79 -22.85 3.97
CA SER A 45 10.78 -24.27 3.55
C SER A 45 9.78 -25.10 4.35
N ASP A 46 9.12 -24.48 5.31
CA ASP A 46 8.15 -25.08 6.19
C ASP A 46 6.74 -24.63 5.73
N ASP A 47 5.87 -25.61 5.50
CA ASP A 47 4.48 -25.44 5.06
C ASP A 47 3.59 -24.75 6.11
N GLU A 48 4.05 -23.65 6.70
CA GLU A 48 3.27 -22.88 7.65
C GLU A 48 2.23 -22.01 6.93
N ILE A 49 0.99 -22.11 7.38
CA ILE A 49 -0.09 -21.22 6.94
C ILE A 49 0.08 -19.89 7.67
N VAL A 50 0.24 -18.80 6.91
CA VAL A 50 0.35 -17.44 7.46
C VAL A 50 -0.73 -16.54 6.89
N LEU A 51 -1.31 -15.69 7.71
CA LEU A 51 -2.14 -14.58 7.23
C LEU A 51 -1.22 -13.46 6.74
N ARG A 52 -0.88 -13.52 5.47
CA ARG A 52 0.06 -12.59 4.86
C ARG A 52 -0.50 -11.18 4.74
N ARG A 53 -1.72 -11.06 4.26
CA ARG A 53 -2.31 -9.78 3.88
C ARG A 53 -3.81 -9.75 4.08
N THR A 54 -4.32 -8.63 4.56
CA THR A 54 -5.73 -8.24 4.47
C THR A 54 -5.87 -7.24 3.33
N THR A 55 -6.84 -7.43 2.44
CA THR A 55 -7.07 -6.50 1.32
C THR A 55 -8.45 -5.87 1.46
N LEU A 56 -8.49 -4.54 1.47
CA LEU A 56 -9.70 -3.74 1.47
C LEU A 56 -10.04 -3.33 0.04
N ILE A 57 -11.31 -3.43 -0.30
CA ILE A 57 -11.84 -2.89 -1.56
C ILE A 57 -12.26 -1.45 -1.27
N VAL A 58 -11.54 -0.50 -1.85
CA VAL A 58 -11.72 0.93 -1.59
C VAL A 58 -12.37 1.62 -2.77
N ARG A 59 -13.03 2.74 -2.51
CA ARG A 59 -13.70 3.54 -3.55
C ARG A 59 -12.77 4.53 -4.21
N ASP A 60 -11.75 4.98 -3.48
CA ASP A 60 -10.75 5.92 -3.91
C ASP A 60 -9.46 5.62 -3.16
N VAL A 61 -8.48 5.08 -3.88
CA VAL A 61 -7.21 4.64 -3.28
C VAL A 61 -6.40 5.81 -2.73
N GLU A 62 -6.45 7.00 -3.35
CA GLU A 62 -5.73 8.18 -2.83
C GLU A 62 -6.36 8.67 -1.52
N HIS A 63 -7.68 8.66 -1.43
CA HIS A 63 -8.36 9.01 -0.20
C HIS A 63 -8.02 8.05 0.94
N SER A 64 -7.97 6.75 0.66
CA SER A 64 -7.54 5.75 1.65
C SER A 64 -6.07 5.90 2.01
N LEU A 65 -5.18 6.27 1.06
CA LEU A 65 -3.78 6.54 1.33
C LEU A 65 -3.55 7.74 2.27
N ASN A 66 -4.38 8.77 2.22
CA ASN A 66 -4.33 9.89 3.19
C ASN A 66 -4.52 9.39 4.64
N LEU A 67 -5.34 8.35 4.84
CA LEU A 67 -5.50 7.74 6.15
C LEU A 67 -4.34 6.78 6.47
N TYR A 68 -4.15 5.75 5.66
CA TYR A 68 -3.26 4.63 6.02
C TYR A 68 -1.78 4.98 5.89
N ARG A 69 -1.38 5.66 4.80
CA ARG A 69 0.00 6.10 4.59
C ARG A 69 0.33 7.35 5.40
N ASP A 70 -0.45 8.42 5.23
CA ASP A 70 -0.06 9.75 5.72
C ASP A 70 -0.42 9.96 7.19
N SER A 71 -1.55 9.44 7.68
CA SER A 71 -2.00 9.64 9.06
C SER A 71 -1.58 8.50 10.00
N ILE A 72 -1.80 7.25 9.62
CA ILE A 72 -1.38 6.08 10.41
C ILE A 72 0.13 5.86 10.28
N GLY A 73 0.72 6.15 9.10
CA GLY A 73 2.15 6.10 8.85
C GLY A 73 2.63 4.74 8.37
N MET A 74 1.81 4.05 7.58
CA MET A 74 2.22 2.84 6.88
C MET A 74 3.10 3.19 5.67
N GLU A 75 4.01 2.30 5.31
CA GLU A 75 4.90 2.46 4.17
C GLU A 75 4.35 1.73 2.94
N VAL A 76 4.33 2.40 1.78
CA VAL A 76 3.95 1.76 0.51
C VAL A 76 5.10 0.87 0.03
N ILE A 77 4.81 -0.41 -0.18
CA ILE A 77 5.76 -1.42 -0.71
C ILE A 77 5.40 -1.89 -2.12
N TYR A 78 4.20 -1.57 -2.60
CA TYR A 78 3.75 -1.91 -3.95
C TYR A 78 2.64 -0.95 -4.35
N ASP A 79 2.70 -0.42 -5.57
CA ASP A 79 1.67 0.45 -6.15
C ASP A 79 1.66 0.25 -7.67
N GLN A 80 0.60 -0.37 -8.20
CA GLN A 80 0.48 -0.65 -9.61
C GLN A 80 -0.94 -0.45 -10.12
N VAL A 81 -1.04 0.09 -11.33
CA VAL A 81 -2.26 0.08 -12.13
C VAL A 81 -2.22 -1.12 -13.05
N ILE A 82 -3.28 -1.90 -13.00
CA ILE A 82 -3.42 -3.15 -13.76
C ILE A 82 -4.56 -2.99 -14.74
N GLU A 83 -4.27 -3.08 -16.04
CA GLU A 83 -5.28 -3.09 -17.08
C GLU A 83 -6.03 -4.43 -17.13
N ARG A 84 -7.35 -4.38 -17.14
CA ARG A 84 -8.22 -5.55 -17.31
C ARG A 84 -9.35 -5.26 -18.30
N GLY A 85 -9.06 -5.47 -19.57
CA GLY A 85 -9.97 -5.13 -20.66
C GLY A 85 -10.13 -3.60 -20.75
N GLU A 86 -11.35 -3.11 -20.60
CA GLU A 86 -11.68 -1.68 -20.62
C GLU A 86 -11.57 -1.00 -19.24
N LYS A 87 -11.16 -1.74 -18.20
CA LYS A 87 -11.06 -1.25 -16.83
C LYS A 87 -9.63 -1.18 -16.36
N GLU A 88 -9.36 -0.20 -15.52
CA GLU A 88 -8.14 -0.09 -14.73
C GLU A 88 -8.44 -0.43 -13.27
N ILE A 89 -7.53 -1.17 -12.65
CA ILE A 89 -7.56 -1.50 -11.23
C ILE A 89 -6.27 -0.97 -10.62
N ARG A 90 -6.35 -0.17 -9.58
CA ARG A 90 -5.15 0.19 -8.84
C ARG A 90 -5.04 -0.65 -7.57
N LEU A 91 -3.87 -1.24 -7.38
CA LEU A 91 -3.56 -2.12 -6.27
C LEU A 91 -2.33 -1.60 -5.53
N VAL A 92 -2.52 -1.29 -4.25
CA VAL A 92 -1.47 -0.78 -3.36
C VAL A 92 -1.28 -1.70 -2.17
N PHE A 93 -0.03 -1.99 -1.81
CA PHE A 93 0.30 -2.71 -0.58
C PHE A 93 1.05 -1.81 0.38
N LEU A 94 0.65 -1.86 1.63
CA LEU A 94 1.19 -1.07 2.72
C LEU A 94 1.68 -1.99 3.83
N LYS A 95 2.85 -1.68 4.41
CA LYS A 95 3.38 -2.37 5.58
C LYS A 95 3.45 -1.44 6.79
N THR A 96 3.46 -2.04 7.97
CA THR A 96 3.82 -1.35 9.21
C THR A 96 5.29 -1.60 9.57
N LYS A 97 5.69 -2.86 9.61
CA LYS A 97 7.03 -3.29 10.00
C LYS A 97 7.60 -4.34 9.05
N ASP A 98 6.80 -5.30 8.63
CA ASP A 98 7.23 -6.45 7.85
C ASP A 98 6.64 -6.40 6.42
N ASP A 99 7.45 -6.74 5.42
CA ASP A 99 7.05 -6.71 4.00
C ASP A 99 6.15 -7.89 3.61
N TYR A 100 6.07 -8.90 4.46
CA TYR A 100 5.39 -10.15 4.15
C TYR A 100 4.18 -10.41 5.04
N ILE A 101 4.27 -10.21 6.35
CA ILE A 101 3.21 -10.48 7.32
C ILE A 101 2.58 -9.17 7.81
N GLY A 102 1.25 -9.14 7.97
CA GLY A 102 0.52 -7.94 8.42
C GLY A 102 0.47 -6.83 7.37
N VAL A 103 0.60 -7.19 6.11
CA VAL A 103 0.46 -6.24 4.99
C VAL A 103 -1.01 -5.89 4.80
N LEU A 104 -1.29 -4.62 4.56
CA LEU A 104 -2.59 -4.12 4.15
C LEU A 104 -2.59 -3.89 2.65
N GLY A 105 -3.54 -4.50 1.93
CA GLY A 105 -3.80 -4.20 0.53
C GLY A 105 -4.96 -3.22 0.40
N LEU A 106 -4.83 -2.26 -0.51
CA LEU A 106 -5.93 -1.41 -0.97
C LEU A 106 -6.14 -1.70 -2.44
N VAL A 107 -7.38 -1.94 -2.85
CA VAL A 107 -7.71 -2.18 -4.26
C VAL A 107 -8.91 -1.36 -4.67
N ASP A 108 -8.71 -0.53 -5.70
CA ASP A 108 -9.76 0.23 -6.37
C ASP A 108 -10.06 -0.42 -7.73
N TYR A 109 -11.22 -1.05 -7.83
CA TYR A 109 -11.66 -1.77 -9.04
C TYR A 109 -12.25 -0.86 -10.11
N GLU A 110 -12.53 0.39 -9.78
CA GLU A 110 -13.12 1.39 -10.70
C GLU A 110 -12.15 2.57 -10.90
N TYR A 111 -10.85 2.32 -10.73
CA TYR A 111 -9.81 3.33 -10.87
C TYR A 111 -9.88 4.00 -12.24
N ASN A 112 -9.83 5.34 -12.27
CA ASN A 112 -9.98 6.16 -13.47
C ASN A 112 -11.30 5.95 -14.28
N HIS A 113 -12.26 5.19 -13.76
CA HIS A 113 -13.51 4.99 -14.48
C HIS A 113 -14.37 6.28 -14.44
N PRO A 114 -14.77 6.86 -15.58
CA PRO A 114 -15.43 8.18 -15.63
C PRO A 114 -16.79 8.24 -14.91
N GLU A 115 -17.44 7.11 -14.72
CA GLU A 115 -18.71 7.01 -14.02
C GLU A 115 -18.61 6.42 -12.60
N ALA A 116 -17.39 6.20 -12.10
CA ALA A 116 -17.19 5.57 -10.78
C ALA A 116 -17.91 6.34 -9.67
N GLU A 117 -17.76 7.65 -9.64
CA GLU A 117 -18.38 8.53 -8.65
C GLU A 117 -19.92 8.40 -8.65
N ALA A 118 -20.55 8.44 -9.84
CA ALA A 118 -22.00 8.37 -9.98
C ALA A 118 -22.59 6.99 -9.58
N LYS A 119 -21.78 5.94 -9.66
CA LYS A 119 -22.20 4.55 -9.34
C LYS A 119 -21.90 4.15 -7.90
N ARG A 120 -21.15 4.98 -7.15
CA ARG A 120 -20.76 4.66 -5.76
C ARG A 120 -21.98 4.54 -4.85
N LYS A 121 -22.05 3.41 -4.17
CA LYS A 121 -23.04 3.23 -3.10
C LYS A 121 -22.63 4.04 -1.86
N PRO A 122 -23.56 4.47 -1.02
CA PRO A 122 -23.25 5.08 0.27
C PRO A 122 -22.31 4.19 1.11
N VAL A 123 -21.47 4.82 1.92
CA VAL A 123 -20.61 4.10 2.86
C VAL A 123 -21.46 3.33 3.85
N ARG A 124 -21.18 2.04 4.01
CA ARG A 124 -21.83 1.18 4.98
C ARG A 124 -20.99 1.13 6.26
N LYS A 125 -21.62 1.38 7.39
CA LYS A 125 -21.02 1.33 8.72
C LYS A 125 -21.77 0.26 9.52
N GLU A 126 -21.26 -0.97 9.49
CA GLU A 126 -21.95 -2.15 10.00
C GLU A 126 -21.80 -2.34 11.52
N GLY A 127 -20.93 -1.57 12.18
CA GLY A 127 -20.67 -1.72 13.61
C GLY A 127 -19.93 -3.01 13.98
N PHE A 128 -19.96 -3.35 15.25
CA PHE A 128 -19.39 -4.59 15.80
C PHE A 128 -20.36 -5.77 15.63
N THR A 129 -20.68 -6.08 14.38
CA THR A 129 -21.60 -7.18 14.04
C THR A 129 -20.82 -8.36 13.46
N PRO A 130 -21.33 -9.60 13.57
CA PRO A 130 -20.71 -10.74 12.92
C PRO A 130 -20.45 -10.48 11.44
N GLN A 131 -19.35 -11.00 10.92
CA GLN A 131 -18.83 -10.84 9.55
C GLN A 131 -18.07 -9.52 9.27
N ASN A 132 -18.11 -8.52 10.15
CA ASN A 132 -17.29 -7.33 10.01
C ASN A 132 -15.91 -7.53 10.66
N PRO A 133 -14.80 -7.44 9.91
CA PRO A 133 -13.48 -7.45 10.50
C PRO A 133 -13.20 -6.13 11.22
N VAL A 134 -12.40 -6.19 12.26
CA VAL A 134 -11.79 -5.03 12.89
C VAL A 134 -10.29 -5.07 12.60
N LEU A 135 -9.76 -4.02 12.00
CA LEU A 135 -8.33 -3.88 11.80
C LEU A 135 -7.73 -3.20 13.03
N VAL A 136 -6.88 -3.93 13.75
CA VAL A 136 -6.27 -3.43 14.99
C VAL A 136 -4.81 -3.05 14.72
N PHE A 137 -4.50 -1.78 14.92
CA PHE A 137 -3.17 -1.24 14.85
C PHE A 137 -2.67 -0.84 16.24
N ASN A 138 -1.37 -0.99 16.50
CA ASN A 138 -0.72 -0.49 17.68
C ASN A 138 0.33 0.58 17.30
N THR A 139 0.42 1.63 18.09
CA THR A 139 1.41 2.71 17.94
C THR A 139 1.92 3.16 19.31
N ASN A 140 3.16 3.64 19.36
CA ASN A 140 3.70 4.30 20.55
C ASN A 140 3.41 5.82 20.56
N ASP A 141 2.81 6.35 19.47
CA ASP A 141 2.51 7.77 19.29
C ASP A 141 1.04 7.99 18.92
N LEU A 142 0.15 7.49 19.78
CA LEU A 142 -1.30 7.56 19.54
C LEU A 142 -1.80 9.00 19.45
N GLU A 143 -1.29 9.89 20.29
CA GLU A 143 -1.77 11.28 20.36
C GLU A 143 -1.57 12.04 19.04
N ASN A 144 -0.37 11.98 18.45
CA ASN A 144 -0.10 12.70 17.21
C ASN A 144 -0.82 12.05 16.04
N LYS A 145 -0.84 10.70 15.96
CA LYS A 145 -1.57 10.00 14.91
C LYS A 145 -3.05 10.27 14.97
N TRP A 146 -3.64 10.32 16.16
CA TRP A 146 -5.05 10.65 16.35
C TRP A 146 -5.38 12.05 15.81
N LYS A 147 -4.55 13.05 16.12
CA LYS A 147 -4.71 14.41 15.58
C LYS A 147 -4.66 14.46 14.04
N MET A 148 -3.88 13.58 13.42
CA MET A 148 -3.82 13.47 11.96
C MET A 148 -5.05 12.78 11.40
N ILE A 149 -5.47 11.66 12.00
CA ILE A 149 -6.66 10.90 11.61
C ILE A 149 -7.92 11.77 11.64
N MET A 150 -8.09 12.58 12.68
CA MET A 150 -9.25 13.48 12.80
C MET A 150 -9.33 14.56 11.71
N LYS A 151 -8.27 14.79 10.94
CA LYS A 151 -8.26 15.72 9.80
C LYS A 151 -8.63 15.05 8.47
N VAL A 152 -8.67 13.73 8.43
CA VAL A 152 -9.01 12.99 7.21
C VAL A 152 -10.52 13.08 7.00
N GLU A 153 -10.93 13.66 5.90
CA GLU A 153 -12.34 13.75 5.52
C GLU A 153 -12.94 12.34 5.35
N GLY A 154 -14.15 12.13 5.82
CA GLY A 154 -14.86 10.84 5.71
C GLY A 154 -14.55 9.83 6.81
N VAL A 155 -13.55 10.04 7.64
CA VAL A 155 -13.35 9.26 8.88
C VAL A 155 -14.46 9.58 9.87
N ASP A 156 -15.03 8.56 10.51
CA ASP A 156 -16.10 8.72 11.49
C ASP A 156 -15.70 8.11 12.84
N ILE A 157 -15.61 8.96 13.85
CA ILE A 157 -15.10 8.59 15.16
C ILE A 157 -16.19 7.88 15.98
N ILE A 158 -15.86 6.68 16.47
CA ILE A 158 -16.72 5.87 17.36
C ILE A 158 -16.30 6.11 18.82
N GLN A 159 -14.99 6.11 19.07
CA GLN A 159 -14.42 6.24 20.41
C GLN A 159 -13.06 6.95 20.33
N GLU A 160 -12.94 8.07 21.04
CA GLU A 160 -11.66 8.74 21.24
C GLU A 160 -10.70 7.90 22.09
N PRO A 161 -9.38 8.15 22.03
CA PRO A 161 -8.41 7.43 22.85
C PRO A 161 -8.77 7.38 24.33
N THR A 162 -9.21 6.23 24.80
CA THR A 162 -9.71 6.02 26.16
C THR A 162 -8.88 4.94 26.85
N TYR A 163 -8.50 5.20 28.10
CA TYR A 163 -7.82 4.21 28.93
C TYR A 163 -8.72 3.01 29.22
N THR A 164 -8.20 1.82 29.02
CA THR A 164 -8.89 0.54 29.20
C THR A 164 -7.94 -0.50 29.78
N GLU A 165 -8.41 -1.36 30.63
CA GLU A 165 -7.68 -2.51 31.17
C GLU A 165 -8.30 -3.80 30.64
N TYR A 166 -7.46 -4.71 30.18
CA TYR A 166 -7.84 -6.06 29.75
C TYR A 166 -7.09 -7.09 30.60
N PRO A 167 -7.67 -8.27 30.89
CA PRO A 167 -6.93 -9.36 31.49
C PRO A 167 -5.68 -9.69 30.63
N SER A 168 -4.55 -9.98 31.30
CA SER A 168 -3.38 -10.55 30.60
C SER A 168 -3.72 -11.93 30.01
N TYR A 169 -2.86 -12.43 29.11
CA TYR A 169 -3.09 -13.70 28.42
C TYR A 169 -3.27 -14.88 29.37
N ASP A 170 -2.57 -14.86 30.50
CA ASP A 170 -2.66 -15.87 31.56
C ASP A 170 -3.67 -15.53 32.68
N GLY A 171 -4.31 -14.34 32.60
CA GLY A 171 -5.27 -13.86 33.59
C GLY A 171 -4.65 -13.41 34.91
N SER A 172 -3.33 -13.42 35.06
CA SER A 172 -2.64 -13.10 36.32
C SER A 172 -2.46 -11.61 36.58
N SER A 173 -2.58 -10.78 35.54
CA SER A 173 -2.37 -9.33 35.57
C SER A 173 -3.31 -8.61 34.61
N VAL A 174 -3.08 -7.32 34.38
CA VAL A 174 -3.83 -6.51 33.41
C VAL A 174 -2.93 -5.88 32.38
N ILE A 175 -3.40 -5.87 31.15
CA ILE A 175 -2.81 -5.12 30.03
C ILE A 175 -3.48 -3.74 29.99
N LYS A 176 -2.69 -2.69 30.16
CA LYS A 176 -3.16 -1.30 30.13
C LYS A 176 -3.01 -0.74 28.73
N VAL A 177 -4.11 -0.25 28.17
CA VAL A 177 -4.16 0.20 26.77
C VAL A 177 -4.97 1.50 26.67
N ARG A 178 -4.53 2.43 25.84
CA ARG A 178 -5.41 3.48 25.33
C ARG A 178 -6.02 2.96 24.02
N VAL A 179 -7.32 2.82 23.97
CA VAL A 179 -8.09 2.28 22.84
C VAL A 179 -8.83 3.39 22.14
N SER A 180 -8.70 3.47 20.82
CA SER A 180 -9.53 4.34 19.98
C SER A 180 -10.17 3.55 18.85
N LYS A 181 -11.35 4.00 18.39
CA LYS A 181 -12.13 3.31 17.37
C LYS A 181 -12.73 4.30 16.38
N PHE A 182 -12.71 3.97 15.11
CA PHE A 182 -13.31 4.78 14.07
C PHE A 182 -13.64 3.93 12.83
N TYR A 183 -14.51 4.45 11.98
CA TYR A 183 -14.64 3.96 10.63
C TYR A 183 -13.67 4.72 9.71
N ASP A 184 -13.00 3.99 8.84
CA ASP A 184 -12.22 4.61 7.78
C ASP A 184 -13.14 5.25 6.72
N VAL A 185 -12.53 5.83 5.70
CA VAL A 185 -13.24 6.55 4.61
C VAL A 185 -14.15 5.65 3.77
N ASP A 186 -13.97 4.34 3.84
CA ASP A 186 -14.77 3.32 3.14
C ASP A 186 -15.73 2.57 4.07
N GLY A 187 -15.70 2.84 5.38
CA GLY A 187 -16.57 2.25 6.40
C GLY A 187 -16.02 0.99 7.06
N TYR A 188 -14.73 0.69 6.86
CA TYR A 188 -14.07 -0.38 7.59
C TYR A 188 -13.81 0.03 9.04
N LEU A 189 -13.98 -0.91 9.96
CA LEU A 189 -13.83 -0.69 11.39
C LEU A 189 -12.36 -0.80 11.79
N ILE A 190 -11.84 0.28 12.37
CA ILE A 190 -10.44 0.41 12.76
C ILE A 190 -10.34 0.62 14.27
N GLU A 191 -9.41 -0.08 14.90
CA GLU A 191 -8.87 0.26 16.21
C GLU A 191 -7.43 0.72 16.07
N LEU A 192 -7.09 1.88 16.62
CA LEU A 192 -5.71 2.32 16.78
C LEU A 192 -5.42 2.48 18.26
N ASN A 193 -4.50 1.65 18.76
CA ASN A 193 -4.26 1.48 20.18
C ASN A 193 -2.83 1.87 20.56
N GLN A 194 -2.64 2.20 21.85
CA GLN A 194 -1.34 2.33 22.47
C GLN A 194 -1.28 1.45 23.71
N VAL A 195 -0.44 0.43 23.68
CA VAL A 195 -0.17 -0.40 24.85
C VAL A 195 0.72 0.35 25.82
N LEU A 196 0.31 0.46 27.10
CA LEU A 196 0.98 1.22 28.15
C LEU A 196 1.77 0.34 29.13
N SER A 197 1.52 -0.96 29.11
CA SER A 197 2.23 -1.95 29.93
C SER A 197 3.03 -2.92 29.08
N SER A 198 4.11 -3.49 29.64
CA SER A 198 4.81 -4.58 28.96
C SER A 198 3.85 -5.76 28.75
N ILE A 199 3.77 -6.27 27.54
CA ILE A 199 3.09 -7.54 27.24
C ILE A 199 4.15 -8.61 27.45
N HIS A 200 4.05 -9.37 28.52
CA HIS A 200 4.90 -10.52 28.84
C HIS A 200 4.10 -11.80 28.70
#